data_31d69d2a3994dd60d243c27b4cc35559
#
_entry.id   31d69d2a3994dd60d243c27b4cc35559
#
_cell.length_a   1.000
_cell.length_b   1.000
_cell.length_c   1.000
_cell.angle_alpha   90.00
_cell.angle_beta   90.00
_cell.angle_gamma   90.00
#
_symmetry.space_group_name_H-M   'P 1'
#
loop_
_entity.id
_entity.type
_entity.pdbx_description
1 polymer ?
#
loop_
_entity_poly.entity_id
_entity_poly.type
_entity_poly.pdbx_seq_one_letter_code
_entity_poly.pdbx_strand_id
1 'polypeptide(L)'
;MKRCYLCGCVATDRHHMLNGLAYRSKADEYGLVVWLCRKCHNEVHFGPRSRELSDRLRKEAQLLFEKKYPDKDFQKIFRINYLDENDRDEDSINL
;
A
#
# COMPACT_ATOMS: atom_id res chain seq x y z
N MET A 1 -1.74 8.74 19.08
CA MET A 1 -1.31 7.34 18.99
C MET A 1 -1.73 6.77 17.64
N LYS A 2 -0.81 6.08 16.96
CA LYS A 2 -1.13 5.52 15.64
C LYS A 2 -1.86 4.20 15.76
N ARG A 3 -2.78 3.95 14.83
CA ARG A 3 -3.52 2.69 14.80
C ARG A 3 -3.02 1.82 13.65
N CYS A 4 -2.99 0.52 13.87
CA CYS A 4 -2.58 -0.44 12.86
C CYS A 4 -3.54 -0.41 11.67
N TYR A 5 -3.00 -0.27 10.48
CA TYR A 5 -3.77 -0.18 9.25
C TYR A 5 -4.56 -1.46 8.97
N LEU A 6 -4.05 -2.62 9.43
CA LEU A 6 -4.67 -3.90 9.15
C LEU A 6 -5.63 -4.39 10.22
N CYS A 7 -5.32 -4.16 11.51
CA CYS A 7 -6.15 -4.72 12.58
C CYS A 7 -6.74 -3.66 13.53
N GLY A 8 -6.29 -2.42 13.45
CA GLY A 8 -6.83 -1.35 14.28
C GLY A 8 -6.25 -1.23 15.68
N CYS A 9 -5.37 -2.14 16.07
CA CYS A 9 -4.69 -2.04 17.35
C CYS A 9 -3.66 -0.92 17.34
N VAL A 10 -3.07 -0.62 18.50
CA VAL A 10 -2.01 0.37 18.57
C VAL A 10 -0.84 -0.07 17.69
N ALA A 11 -0.39 0.83 16.81
CA ALA A 11 0.69 0.54 15.88
C ALA A 11 2.00 1.11 16.39
N THR A 12 3.08 0.36 16.16
CA THR A 12 4.42 0.76 16.56
C THR A 12 5.38 0.87 15.38
N ASP A 13 5.06 0.21 14.26
CA ASP A 13 6.00 0.05 13.16
C ASP A 13 5.53 0.83 11.93
N ARG A 14 6.43 1.64 11.38
CA ARG A 14 6.18 2.36 10.14
C ARG A 14 6.55 1.46 8.97
N HIS A 15 5.62 1.24 8.05
CA HIS A 15 5.82 0.29 6.95
C HIS A 15 5.57 0.95 5.60
N HIS A 16 6.54 0.83 4.70
CA HIS A 16 6.36 1.28 3.32
C HIS A 16 5.44 0.31 2.59
N MET A 17 4.42 0.84 1.93
CA MET A 17 3.44 0.00 1.22
C MET A 17 4.05 -0.65 -0.02
N LEU A 18 5.12 -0.07 -0.56
CA LEU A 18 5.84 -0.60 -1.70
C LEU A 18 7.20 -1.11 -1.24
N ASN A 19 7.49 -2.38 -1.56
CA ASN A 19 8.72 -3.03 -1.13
C ASN A 19 9.89 -2.69 -2.07
N GLY A 20 11.10 -2.81 -1.54
CA GLY A 20 12.32 -2.63 -2.31
C GLY A 20 12.97 -1.28 -2.09
N LEU A 21 14.29 -1.27 -2.11
CA LEU A 21 15.07 -0.06 -1.85
C LEU A 21 14.75 1.06 -2.86
N ALA A 22 14.51 0.69 -4.10
CA ALA A 22 14.23 1.67 -5.15
C ALA A 22 12.93 2.44 -4.91
N TYR A 23 12.00 1.85 -4.16
CA TYR A 23 10.69 2.46 -3.97
C TYR A 23 10.52 3.17 -2.63
N ARG A 24 11.41 2.93 -1.66
CA ARG A 24 11.25 3.52 -0.32
C ARG A 24 11.24 5.04 -0.35
N SER A 25 12.20 5.61 -1.05
CA SER A 25 12.32 7.06 -1.14
C SER A 25 11.09 7.68 -1.79
N LYS A 26 10.61 7.08 -2.87
CA LYS A 26 9.42 7.57 -3.55
C LYS A 26 8.16 7.35 -2.71
N ALA A 27 8.08 6.23 -2.00
CA ALA A 27 6.95 5.98 -1.11
C ALA A 27 6.89 7.03 -0.01
N ASP A 28 8.04 7.41 0.56
CA ASP A 28 8.09 8.49 1.54
C ASP A 28 7.65 9.81 0.93
N GLU A 29 8.15 10.11 -0.26
CA GLU A 29 7.84 11.37 -0.94
C GLU A 29 6.34 11.52 -1.19
N TYR A 30 5.66 10.45 -1.55
CA TYR A 30 4.24 10.49 -1.90
C TYR A 30 3.32 10.03 -0.76
N GLY A 31 3.87 9.76 0.40
CA GLY A 31 3.07 9.38 1.57
C GLY A 31 2.48 7.98 1.51
N LEU A 32 3.12 7.07 0.79
CA LEU A 32 2.64 5.70 0.66
C LEU A 32 3.22 4.82 1.77
N VAL A 33 2.87 5.17 2.98
CA VAL A 33 3.36 4.54 4.20
C VAL A 33 2.17 4.31 5.12
N VAL A 34 2.16 3.17 5.81
CA VAL A 34 1.14 2.87 6.81
C VAL A 34 1.82 2.48 8.12
N TRP A 35 1.06 2.58 9.20
CA TRP A 35 1.53 2.13 10.51
C TRP A 35 0.94 0.77 10.80
N LEU A 36 1.76 -0.15 11.31
CA LEU A 36 1.34 -1.51 11.64
C LEU A 36 1.74 -1.85 13.06
N CYS A 37 0.95 -2.69 13.72
CA CYS A 37 1.39 -3.29 14.96
C CYS A 37 2.46 -4.35 14.64
N ARG A 38 3.23 -4.73 15.64
CA ARG A 38 4.32 -5.67 15.45
C ARG A 38 3.83 -7.00 14.88
N LYS A 39 2.69 -7.48 15.33
CA LYS A 39 2.12 -8.74 14.84
C LYS A 39 1.78 -8.69 13.35
N CYS A 40 1.07 -7.65 12.93
CA CYS A 40 0.70 -7.50 11.53
C CYS A 40 1.92 -7.24 10.65
N HIS A 41 2.87 -6.47 11.14
CA HIS A 41 4.12 -6.23 10.42
C HIS A 41 4.86 -7.54 10.16
N ASN A 42 4.94 -8.40 11.17
CA ASN A 42 5.57 -9.71 11.00
C ASN A 42 4.80 -10.58 10.02
N GLU A 43 3.48 -10.54 10.05
CA GLU A 43 2.66 -11.34 9.12
C GLU A 43 2.84 -10.88 7.67
N VAL A 44 2.98 -9.58 7.45
CA VAL A 44 3.24 -9.05 6.10
C VAL A 44 4.57 -9.57 5.55
N HIS A 45 5.57 -9.70 6.39
CA HIS A 45 6.90 -10.12 5.95
C HIS A 45 7.13 -11.62 5.98
N PHE A 46 6.58 -12.32 6.96
CA PHE A 46 6.97 -13.70 7.24
C PHE A 46 5.82 -14.67 7.43
N GLY A 47 4.59 -14.20 7.54
CA GLY A 47 3.45 -15.05 7.83
C GLY A 47 2.96 -15.84 6.62
N PRO A 48 2.06 -16.79 6.83
CA PRO A 48 1.49 -17.58 5.72
C PRO A 48 0.70 -16.75 4.72
N ARG A 49 0.21 -15.59 5.14
CA ARG A 49 -0.53 -14.68 4.27
C ARG A 49 0.33 -13.50 3.77
N SER A 50 1.65 -13.62 3.92
CA SER A 50 2.58 -12.54 3.59
C SER A 50 2.37 -12.02 2.16
N ARG A 51 2.29 -12.92 1.20
CA ARG A 51 2.13 -12.52 -0.21
C ARG A 51 0.80 -11.81 -0.44
N GLU A 52 -0.28 -12.36 0.10
CA GLU A 52 -1.60 -11.78 -0.02
C GLU A 52 -1.66 -10.38 0.59
N LEU A 53 -1.12 -10.23 1.79
CA LEU A 53 -1.13 -8.94 2.49
C LEU A 53 -0.25 -7.91 1.78
N SER A 54 0.91 -8.33 1.30
CA SER A 54 1.80 -7.43 0.56
C SER A 54 1.16 -6.97 -0.74
N ASP A 55 0.52 -7.88 -1.48
CA ASP A 55 -0.15 -7.53 -2.72
C ASP A 55 -1.30 -6.56 -2.46
N ARG A 56 -2.06 -6.80 -1.39
CA ARG A 56 -3.13 -5.88 -0.99
C ARG A 56 -2.59 -4.48 -0.71
N LEU A 57 -1.50 -4.39 0.03
CA LEU A 57 -0.92 -3.09 0.36
C LEU A 57 -0.41 -2.37 -0.90
N ARG A 58 0.19 -3.10 -1.83
CA ARG A 58 0.65 -2.52 -3.09
C ARG A 58 -0.49 -1.96 -3.92
N LYS A 59 -1.58 -2.70 -4.03
CA LYS A 59 -2.76 -2.24 -4.76
C LYS A 59 -3.37 -1.01 -4.09
N GLU A 60 -3.49 -1.03 -2.77
CA GLU A 60 -4.03 0.10 -2.03
C GLU A 60 -3.13 1.33 -2.14
N ALA A 61 -1.81 1.11 -2.19
CA ALA A 61 -0.88 2.21 -2.39
C ALA A 61 -1.12 2.90 -3.73
N GLN A 62 -1.26 2.13 -4.78
CA GLN A 62 -1.51 2.71 -6.11
C GLN A 62 -2.85 3.44 -6.17
N LEU A 63 -3.90 2.86 -5.60
CA LEU A 63 -5.20 3.51 -5.56
C LEU A 63 -5.14 4.82 -4.76
N LEU A 64 -4.46 4.79 -3.64
CA LEU A 64 -4.28 6.00 -2.82
C LEU A 64 -3.52 7.07 -3.59
N PHE A 65 -2.45 6.68 -4.28
CA PHE A 65 -1.66 7.61 -5.08
C PHE A 65 -2.52 8.24 -6.17
N GLU A 66 -3.27 7.44 -6.91
CA GLU A 66 -4.11 7.94 -8.00
C GLU A 66 -5.19 8.90 -7.50
N LYS A 67 -5.69 8.64 -6.30
CA LYS A 67 -6.68 9.52 -5.68
C LYS A 67 -6.09 10.84 -5.21
N LYS A 68 -4.90 10.79 -4.60
CA LYS A 68 -4.24 11.98 -4.05
C LYS A 68 -3.58 12.84 -5.12
N TYR A 69 -3.13 12.23 -6.19
CA TYR A 69 -2.37 12.91 -7.26
C TYR A 69 -2.99 12.59 -8.62
N PRO A 70 -4.21 13.06 -8.90
CA PRO A 70 -4.90 12.70 -10.14
C PRO A 70 -4.20 13.20 -11.42
N ASP A 71 -3.31 14.18 -11.28
CA ASP A 71 -2.56 14.74 -12.40
C ASP A 71 -1.22 14.04 -12.63
N LYS A 72 -0.88 13.03 -11.81
CA LYS A 72 0.37 12.29 -11.92
C LYS A 72 0.09 10.87 -12.35
N ASP A 73 1.08 10.24 -12.97
CA ASP A 73 0.97 8.87 -13.48
C ASP A 73 1.83 7.93 -12.64
N PHE A 74 1.17 7.07 -11.86
CA PHE A 74 1.85 6.11 -10.99
C PHE A 74 2.80 5.22 -11.79
N GLN A 75 2.35 4.74 -12.95
CA GLN A 75 3.15 3.81 -13.75
C GLN A 75 4.41 4.46 -14.30
N LYS A 76 4.34 5.75 -14.61
CA LYS A 76 5.53 6.48 -15.08
C LYS A 76 6.52 6.71 -13.95
N ILE A 77 6.02 7.01 -12.75
CA ILE A 77 6.87 7.33 -11.61
C ILE A 77 7.50 6.07 -11.02
N PHE A 78 6.70 5.04 -10.80
CA PHE A 78 7.14 3.81 -10.15
C PHE A 78 7.51 2.70 -11.13
N ARG A 79 7.14 2.85 -12.40
CA ARG A 79 7.44 1.92 -13.48
C ARG A 79 6.85 0.53 -13.26
N ILE A 80 5.70 0.48 -12.60
CA ILE A 80 4.99 -0.77 -12.31
C ILE A 80 3.50 -0.47 -12.19
N ASN A 81 2.68 -1.48 -12.44
CA ASN A 81 1.23 -1.38 -12.30
C ASN A 81 0.74 -2.56 -11.48
N TYR A 82 0.15 -2.28 -10.32
CA TYR A 82 -0.39 -3.31 -9.43
C TYR A 82 -1.89 -3.55 -9.62
N LEU A 83 -2.55 -2.72 -10.43
CA LEU A 83 -4.00 -2.79 -10.63
C LEU A 83 -4.34 -3.42 -11.95
N ASP A 84 -5.43 -4.21 -11.98
CA ASP A 84 -5.99 -4.71 -13.22
C ASP A 84 -7.34 -4.03 -13.48
N GLU A 85 -8.02 -4.42 -14.55
CA GLU A 85 -9.30 -3.82 -14.91
C GLU A 85 -10.34 -4.03 -13.82
N ASN A 86 -10.31 -5.19 -13.17
CA ASN A 86 -11.28 -5.50 -12.11
C ASN A 86 -11.12 -4.58 -10.91
N ASP A 87 -9.88 -4.24 -10.56
CA ASP A 87 -9.64 -3.33 -9.44
C ASP A 87 -10.22 -1.94 -9.72
N ARG A 88 -10.16 -1.50 -10.97
CA ARG A 88 -10.70 -0.19 -11.34
C ARG A 88 -12.21 -0.21 -11.54
N ASP A 89 -12.74 -1.32 -12.06
CA ASP A 89 -14.17 -1.48 -12.31
C ASP A 89 -14.97 -1.51 -11.01
N GLU A 90 -14.40 -2.03 -9.93
CA GLU A 90 -15.06 -2.01 -8.64
C GLU A 90 -15.41 -0.60 -8.20
N ASP A 91 -14.52 0.35 -8.45
CA ASP A 91 -14.79 1.75 -8.13
C ASP A 91 -15.93 2.30 -8.97
N SER A 92 -16.04 1.86 -10.21
CA SER A 92 -17.11 2.29 -11.10
C SER A 92 -18.46 1.71 -10.68
N ILE A 93 -18.46 0.47 -10.23
CA ILE A 93 -19.68 -0.20 -9.81
C ILE A 93 -20.28 0.41 -8.55
N ASN A 94 -19.45 0.93 -7.71
CA ASN A 94 -19.88 1.50 -6.43
C ASN A 94 -20.52 2.89 -6.59
N LEU A 95 -20.61 3.36 -7.79
CA LEU A 95 -21.30 4.58 -8.07
C LEU A 95 -22.81 4.38 -8.09
#